data_e3b87cca256df3468294439dde37e8f6
#
_entry.id   e3b87cca256df3468294439dde37e8f6
#
_cell.length_a   1.000
_cell.length_b   1.000
_cell.length_c   1.000
_cell.angle_alpha   90.00
_cell.angle_beta   90.00
_cell.angle_gamma   90.00
#
_symmetry.space_group_name_H-M   'P 1'
#
loop_
_entity.id
_entity.type
_entity.pdbx_description
1 polymer ?
#
loop_
_entity_poly.entity_id
_entity_poly.type
_entity_poly.pdbx_seq_one_letter_code
_entity_poly.pdbx_strand_id
1 'polypeptide(L)'
;LVEEGIVSGIIAELQGYSALRREVKYGTNSRIDLLLEYESQPPTYVEVKNCHLRRDGRLAEFPDSVTTRGAKHLDELSEMVRQGHRAVMVFCIQRSDCDAFSVAGDIDPGYAEAFSRARNAGVEALAYGCHVSPQEIKLSHSIPIKD
;
A
#
# COMPACT_ATOMS: atom_id res chain seq x y z
N LEU A 1 7.05 5.73 8.22
CA LEU A 1 6.90 6.57 7.01
C LEU A 1 5.44 6.76 6.62
N VAL A 2 4.73 5.66 6.37
CA VAL A 2 3.32 5.74 5.96
C VAL A 2 2.45 6.26 7.11
N GLU A 3 2.64 5.75 8.32
CA GLU A 3 1.89 6.24 9.47
C GLU A 3 2.10 7.74 9.67
N GLU A 4 3.34 8.22 9.61
CA GLU A 4 3.64 9.65 9.68
C GLU A 4 2.94 10.43 8.57
N GLY A 5 2.92 9.89 7.36
CA GLY A 5 2.23 10.50 6.22
C GLY A 5 0.72 10.59 6.42
N ILE A 6 0.12 9.62 7.08
CA ILE A 6 -1.29 9.65 7.45
C ILE A 6 -1.52 10.74 8.52
N VAL A 7 -0.75 10.69 9.59
CA VAL A 7 -0.93 11.61 10.74
C VAL A 7 -0.68 13.06 10.34
N SER A 8 0.30 13.31 9.47
CA SER A 8 0.63 14.67 9.01
C SER A 8 -0.27 15.19 7.88
N GLY A 9 -1.15 14.34 7.34
CA GLY A 9 -2.06 14.73 6.26
C GLY A 9 -1.48 14.62 4.85
N ILE A 10 -0.26 14.11 4.69
CA ILE A 10 0.38 13.91 3.37
C ILE A 10 -0.46 12.96 2.52
N ILE A 11 -0.93 11.85 3.11
CA ILE A 11 -1.81 10.91 2.41
C ILE A 11 -3.25 11.40 2.56
N ALA A 12 -3.66 12.27 1.63
CA ALA A 12 -4.97 12.91 1.68
C ALA A 12 -6.13 11.92 1.63
N GLU A 13 -5.94 10.77 0.99
CA GLU A 13 -6.96 9.73 0.84
C GLU A 13 -7.28 8.99 2.14
N LEU A 14 -6.45 9.12 3.16
CA LEU A 14 -6.56 8.37 4.42
C LEU A 14 -6.74 9.29 5.62
N GLN A 15 -7.69 10.21 5.53
CA GLN A 15 -7.97 11.20 6.58
C GLN A 15 -9.38 11.00 7.16
N GLY A 16 -9.71 11.74 8.22
CA GLY A 16 -11.04 11.73 8.83
C GLY A 16 -11.28 10.63 9.85
N TYR A 17 -10.28 9.83 10.17
CA TYR A 17 -10.38 8.75 11.16
C TYR A 17 -10.45 9.32 12.58
N SER A 18 -11.08 8.56 13.48
CA SER A 18 -11.13 8.89 14.92
C SER A 18 -10.02 8.19 15.71
N ALA A 19 -9.53 7.05 15.20
CA ALA A 19 -8.45 6.30 15.84
C ALA A 19 -7.61 5.57 14.79
N LEU A 20 -6.32 5.43 15.08
CA LEU A 20 -5.38 4.68 14.26
C LEU A 20 -4.76 3.60 15.14
N ARG A 21 -4.84 2.33 14.69
CA ARG A 21 -4.28 1.19 15.40
C ARG A 21 -3.29 0.46 14.52
N ARG A 22 -2.24 -0.11 15.12
CA ARG A 22 -1.18 -0.84 14.43
C ARG A 22 -1.33 -2.33 14.66
N GLU A 23 -0.91 -3.12 13.67
CA GLU A 23 -0.73 -4.56 13.81
C GLU A 23 -1.98 -5.28 14.32
N VAL A 24 -3.13 -5.01 13.72
CA VAL A 24 -4.40 -5.62 14.12
C VAL A 24 -4.60 -6.93 13.36
N LYS A 25 -4.96 -7.99 14.07
CA LYS A 25 -5.25 -9.29 13.45
C LYS A 25 -6.46 -9.22 12.54
N TYR A 26 -6.36 -9.87 11.39
CA TYR A 26 -7.47 -10.03 10.46
C TYR A 26 -7.24 -11.25 9.58
N GLY A 27 -8.27 -11.68 8.85
CA GLY A 27 -8.16 -12.85 7.96
C GLY A 27 -7.74 -14.10 8.69
N THR A 28 -6.97 -14.95 8.00
CA THR A 28 -6.46 -16.20 8.55
C THR A 28 -4.99 -16.03 8.93
N ASN A 29 -4.71 -15.75 10.19
CA ASN A 29 -3.36 -15.57 10.73
C ASN A 29 -2.57 -14.41 10.11
N SER A 30 -3.25 -13.34 9.71
CA SER A 30 -2.61 -12.14 9.20
C SER A 30 -2.78 -10.97 10.16
N ARG A 31 -1.93 -9.96 10.01
CA ARG A 31 -2.05 -8.69 10.73
C ARG A 31 -2.03 -7.58 9.70
N ILE A 32 -3.00 -6.68 9.82
CA ILE A 32 -2.97 -5.46 9.01
C ILE A 32 -1.96 -4.49 9.61
N ASP A 33 -1.22 -3.79 8.78
CA ASP A 33 -0.22 -2.82 9.28
C ASP A 33 -0.89 -1.69 10.05
N LEU A 34 -1.93 -1.11 9.48
CA LEU A 34 -2.67 -0.01 10.09
C LEU A 34 -4.17 -0.21 9.90
N LEU A 35 -4.93 0.08 10.96
CA LEU A 35 -6.38 0.10 10.93
C LEU A 35 -6.84 1.50 11.29
N LEU A 36 -7.60 2.14 10.39
CA LEU A 36 -8.18 3.45 10.63
C LEU A 36 -9.64 3.27 11.02
N GLU A 37 -10.01 3.70 12.21
CA GLU A 37 -11.38 3.59 12.71
C GLU A 37 -12.09 4.93 12.58
N TYR A 38 -13.38 4.88 12.26
CA TYR A 38 -14.21 6.04 12.03
C TYR A 38 -15.46 5.95 12.92
N GLU A 39 -16.03 7.11 13.27
CA GLU A 39 -17.20 7.12 14.16
C GLU A 39 -18.48 6.59 13.50
N SER A 40 -18.64 6.83 12.19
CA SER A 40 -19.91 6.55 11.50
C SER A 40 -19.77 5.69 10.25
N GLN A 41 -18.62 5.05 10.06
CA GLN A 41 -18.41 4.15 8.92
C GLN A 41 -17.49 3.00 9.31
N PRO A 42 -17.49 1.90 8.52
CA PRO A 42 -16.57 0.77 8.77
C PRO A 42 -15.10 1.20 8.73
N PRO A 43 -14.22 0.48 9.42
CA PRO A 43 -12.79 0.78 9.41
C PRO A 43 -12.15 0.60 8.04
N THR A 44 -11.03 1.27 7.85
CA THR A 44 -10.17 1.14 6.67
C THR A 44 -8.95 0.30 7.04
N TYR A 45 -8.74 -0.78 6.28
CA TYR A 45 -7.58 -1.66 6.42
C TYR A 45 -6.48 -1.18 5.49
N VAL A 46 -5.31 -0.86 6.04
CA VAL A 46 -4.18 -0.33 5.27
C VAL A 46 -2.99 -1.28 5.36
N GLU A 47 -2.59 -1.82 4.22
CA GLU A 47 -1.39 -2.65 4.09
C GLU A 47 -0.29 -1.83 3.44
N VAL A 48 0.92 -1.90 4.01
CA VAL A 48 2.07 -1.14 3.52
C VAL A 48 3.09 -2.08 2.89
N LYS A 49 3.55 -1.75 1.70
CA LYS A 49 4.67 -2.43 1.04
C LYS A 49 5.76 -1.43 0.74
N ASN A 50 6.94 -1.64 1.31
CA ASN A 50 8.10 -0.83 1.02
C ASN A 50 8.67 -1.21 -0.35
N CYS A 51 8.95 -0.22 -1.15
CA CYS A 51 9.43 -0.40 -2.52
C CYS A 51 10.78 0.28 -2.69
N HIS A 52 11.77 -0.49 -3.18
CA HIS A 52 13.13 -0.01 -3.40
C HIS A 52 13.60 -0.22 -4.84
N LEU A 53 12.91 -1.05 -5.62
CA LEU A 53 13.37 -1.46 -6.93
C LEU A 53 13.14 -0.37 -7.98
N ARG A 54 14.18 -0.05 -8.71
CA ARG A 54 14.13 0.76 -9.92
C ARG A 54 15.06 0.13 -10.94
N ARG A 55 14.52 -0.38 -12.03
CA ARG A 55 15.29 -1.07 -13.08
C ARG A 55 15.45 -0.21 -14.33
N ASP A 56 14.49 0.65 -14.61
CA ASP A 56 14.45 1.39 -15.85
C ASP A 56 13.87 2.79 -15.63
N GLY A 57 14.58 3.81 -16.12
CA GLY A 57 14.13 5.19 -16.05
C GLY A 57 13.79 5.65 -14.64
N ARG A 58 12.62 6.26 -14.49
CA ARG A 58 12.12 6.77 -13.23
C ARG A 58 10.94 5.95 -12.70
N LEU A 59 10.89 4.67 -13.07
CA LEU A 59 9.84 3.74 -12.69
C LEU A 59 10.24 2.93 -11.46
N ALA A 60 9.48 3.07 -10.37
CA ALA A 60 9.58 2.19 -9.22
C ALA A 60 8.74 0.95 -9.46
N GLU A 61 9.20 -0.20 -8.98
CA GLU A 61 8.51 -1.47 -9.18
C GLU A 61 8.46 -2.29 -7.90
N PHE A 62 7.42 -3.11 -7.77
CA PHE A 62 7.25 -4.06 -6.67
C PHE A 62 6.55 -5.32 -7.21
N PRO A 63 6.88 -6.55 -6.76
CA PRO A 63 7.94 -6.86 -5.81
C PRO A 63 9.31 -6.96 -6.47
N ASP A 64 10.36 -7.04 -5.65
CA ASP A 64 11.74 -7.25 -6.13
C ASP A 64 12.10 -8.74 -6.22
N SER A 65 11.25 -9.61 -5.70
CA SER A 65 11.37 -11.07 -5.76
C SER A 65 9.98 -11.68 -5.60
N VAL A 66 9.86 -13.00 -5.80
CA VAL A 66 8.58 -13.70 -5.66
C VAL A 66 8.10 -13.63 -4.21
N THR A 67 6.82 -13.25 -4.01
CA THR A 67 6.20 -13.12 -2.69
C THR A 67 4.83 -13.77 -2.63
N THR A 68 4.78 -15.04 -2.27
CA THR A 68 3.52 -15.78 -2.06
C THR A 68 2.69 -15.13 -0.95
N ARG A 69 3.36 -14.69 0.10
CA ARG A 69 2.72 -14.00 1.23
C ARG A 69 2.07 -12.69 0.81
N GLY A 70 2.71 -11.94 -0.09
CA GLY A 70 2.14 -10.70 -0.61
C GLY A 70 0.84 -10.94 -1.37
N ALA A 71 0.79 -11.96 -2.21
CA ALA A 71 -0.43 -12.35 -2.93
C ALA A 71 -1.55 -12.75 -1.96
N LYS A 72 -1.22 -13.51 -0.90
CA LYS A 72 -2.18 -13.88 0.14
C LYS A 72 -2.77 -12.65 0.81
N HIS A 73 -1.95 -11.66 1.14
CA HIS A 73 -2.43 -10.42 1.76
C HIS A 73 -3.42 -9.67 0.87
N LEU A 74 -3.16 -9.66 -0.44
CA LEU A 74 -4.09 -9.03 -1.39
C LEU A 74 -5.46 -9.73 -1.40
N ASP A 75 -5.47 -11.06 -1.35
CA ASP A 75 -6.72 -11.83 -1.29
C ASP A 75 -7.47 -11.57 0.02
N GLU A 76 -6.75 -11.44 1.13
CA GLU A 76 -7.37 -11.11 2.43
C GLU A 76 -7.94 -9.70 2.45
N LEU A 77 -7.28 -8.74 1.83
CA LEU A 77 -7.83 -7.37 1.69
C LEU A 77 -9.11 -7.37 0.84
N SER A 78 -9.13 -8.18 -0.23
CA SER A 78 -10.33 -8.34 -1.06
C SER A 78 -11.51 -8.84 -0.23
N GLU A 79 -11.25 -9.78 0.71
CA GLU A 79 -12.28 -10.29 1.61
C GLU A 79 -12.81 -9.19 2.53
N MET A 80 -11.96 -8.29 3.01
CA MET A 80 -12.40 -7.16 3.83
C MET A 80 -13.34 -6.24 3.04
N VAL A 81 -13.08 -6.03 1.76
CA VAL A 81 -13.98 -5.25 0.89
C VAL A 81 -15.33 -5.96 0.76
N ARG A 82 -15.33 -7.28 0.57
CA ARG A 82 -16.57 -8.06 0.49
C ARG A 82 -17.40 -7.96 1.77
N GLN A 83 -16.74 -7.80 2.91
CA GLN A 83 -17.40 -7.63 4.21
C GLN A 83 -17.87 -6.20 4.47
N GLY A 84 -17.69 -5.28 3.53
CA GLY A 84 -18.17 -3.91 3.64
C GLY A 84 -17.15 -2.91 4.19
N HIS A 85 -15.88 -3.31 4.32
CA HIS A 85 -14.80 -2.43 4.78
C HIS A 85 -14.06 -1.80 3.59
N ARG A 86 -13.37 -0.72 3.86
CA ARG A 86 -12.43 -0.14 2.90
C ARG A 86 -11.08 -0.80 3.10
N ALA A 87 -10.40 -1.14 2.02
CA ALA A 87 -9.07 -1.74 2.07
C ALA A 87 -8.15 -1.03 1.08
N VAL A 88 -6.95 -0.67 1.53
CA VAL A 88 -6.01 0.15 0.76
C VAL A 88 -4.61 -0.43 0.85
N MET A 89 -3.99 -0.67 -0.32
CA MET A 89 -2.56 -0.95 -0.43
C MET A 89 -1.82 0.36 -0.58
N VAL A 90 -0.81 0.59 0.24
CA VAL A 90 0.08 1.74 0.08
C VAL A 90 1.48 1.25 -0.25
N PHE A 91 1.94 1.55 -1.45
CA PHE A 91 3.33 1.29 -1.86
C PHE A 91 4.17 2.50 -1.46
N CYS A 92 5.06 2.29 -0.50
CA CYS A 92 5.96 3.32 0.00
C CYS A 92 7.28 3.24 -0.73
N ILE A 93 7.48 4.13 -1.70
CA ILE A 93 8.67 4.13 -2.55
C ILE A 93 9.76 4.93 -1.85
N GLN A 94 10.70 4.20 -1.24
CA GLN A 94 11.76 4.79 -0.42
C GLN A 94 12.94 5.27 -1.30
N ARG A 95 12.59 6.03 -2.33
CA ARG A 95 13.50 6.63 -3.29
C ARG A 95 12.98 8.02 -3.65
N SER A 96 13.86 8.91 -4.05
CA SER A 96 13.49 10.25 -4.52
C SER A 96 13.63 10.41 -6.04
N ASP A 97 14.03 9.35 -6.74
CA ASP A 97 14.33 9.38 -8.18
C ASP A 97 13.27 8.69 -9.04
N CYS A 98 12.07 8.43 -8.50
CA CYS A 98 10.98 7.80 -9.23
C CYS A 98 9.76 8.72 -9.31
N ASP A 99 9.09 8.71 -10.44
CA ASP A 99 7.86 9.50 -10.66
C ASP A 99 6.69 8.66 -11.17
N ALA A 100 6.87 7.34 -11.27
CA ALA A 100 5.82 6.39 -11.60
C ALA A 100 6.06 5.07 -10.87
N PHE A 101 5.00 4.28 -10.70
CA PHE A 101 5.06 2.97 -10.06
C PHE A 101 4.32 1.94 -10.89
N SER A 102 4.83 0.71 -10.91
CA SER A 102 4.17 -0.43 -11.56
C SER A 102 4.46 -1.72 -10.79
N VAL A 103 3.55 -2.67 -10.86
CA VAL A 103 3.78 -4.02 -10.35
C VAL A 103 4.70 -4.76 -11.31
N ALA A 104 5.72 -5.42 -10.77
CA ALA A 104 6.73 -6.16 -11.55
C ALA A 104 6.21 -7.56 -11.92
N GLY A 105 5.31 -7.62 -12.89
CA GLY A 105 4.68 -8.88 -13.31
C GLY A 105 5.65 -9.88 -13.94
N ASP A 106 6.78 -9.43 -14.44
CA ASP A 106 7.84 -10.31 -14.95
C ASP A 106 8.61 -11.01 -13.83
N ILE A 107 8.74 -10.35 -12.67
CA ILE A 107 9.39 -10.92 -11.49
C ILE A 107 8.44 -11.86 -10.75
N ASP A 108 7.19 -11.45 -10.57
CA ASP A 108 6.18 -12.24 -9.86
C ASP A 108 4.83 -12.15 -10.56
N PRO A 109 4.58 -13.02 -11.55
CA PRO A 109 3.28 -13.04 -12.24
C PRO A 109 2.10 -13.32 -11.31
N GLY A 110 2.30 -14.15 -10.29
CA GLY A 110 1.26 -14.48 -9.31
C GLY A 110 0.84 -13.26 -8.50
N TYR A 111 1.79 -12.42 -8.10
CA TYR A 111 1.49 -11.17 -7.41
C TYR A 111 0.73 -10.20 -8.33
N ALA A 112 1.15 -10.08 -9.58
CA ALA A 112 0.48 -9.21 -10.55
C ALA A 112 -0.97 -9.63 -10.77
N GLU A 113 -1.24 -10.93 -10.87
CA GLU A 113 -2.60 -11.45 -10.99
C GLU A 113 -3.42 -11.17 -9.74
N ALA A 114 -2.84 -11.40 -8.55
CA ALA A 114 -3.51 -11.12 -7.28
C ALA A 114 -3.82 -9.64 -7.13
N PHE A 115 -2.90 -8.78 -7.55
CA PHE A 115 -3.09 -7.33 -7.51
C PHE A 115 -4.25 -6.89 -8.41
N SER A 116 -4.30 -7.43 -9.62
CA SER A 116 -5.40 -7.16 -10.55
C SER A 116 -6.75 -7.62 -9.99
N ARG A 117 -6.81 -8.84 -9.43
CA ARG A 117 -8.03 -9.36 -8.79
C ARG A 117 -8.48 -8.47 -7.63
N ALA A 118 -7.53 -8.05 -6.79
CA ALA A 118 -7.81 -7.21 -5.63
C ALA A 118 -8.40 -5.86 -6.06
N ARG A 119 -7.82 -5.21 -7.06
CA ARG A 119 -8.33 -3.94 -7.58
C ARG A 119 -9.73 -4.10 -8.18
N ASN A 120 -9.96 -5.17 -8.91
CA ASN A 120 -11.29 -5.46 -9.45
C ASN A 120 -12.32 -5.74 -8.35
N ALA A 121 -11.88 -6.27 -7.22
CA ALA A 121 -12.75 -6.50 -6.06
C ALA A 121 -13.01 -5.23 -5.24
N GLY A 122 -12.31 -4.13 -5.52
CA GLY A 122 -12.51 -2.86 -4.84
C GLY A 122 -11.40 -2.45 -3.88
N VAL A 123 -10.29 -3.20 -3.81
CA VAL A 123 -9.12 -2.78 -3.03
C VAL A 123 -8.47 -1.58 -3.73
N GLU A 124 -8.26 -0.51 -2.99
CA GLU A 124 -7.61 0.68 -3.51
C GLU A 124 -6.09 0.51 -3.46
N ALA A 125 -5.39 1.18 -4.35
CA ALA A 125 -3.93 1.17 -4.37
C ALA A 125 -3.41 2.60 -4.48
N LEU A 126 -2.48 2.94 -3.59
CA LEU A 126 -1.80 4.23 -3.57
C LEU A 126 -0.31 4.00 -3.64
N ALA A 127 0.40 4.88 -4.31
CA ALA A 127 1.86 4.90 -4.31
C ALA A 127 2.34 6.29 -3.91
N TYR A 128 3.26 6.34 -2.96
CA TYR A 128 3.83 7.58 -2.46
C TYR A 128 5.35 7.50 -2.48
N GLY A 129 5.97 8.53 -3.03
CA GLY A 129 7.42 8.67 -3.00
C GLY A 129 7.90 9.37 -1.75
N CYS A 130 9.21 9.27 -1.51
CA CYS A 130 9.85 9.85 -0.35
C CYS A 130 10.83 10.95 -0.74
N HIS A 131 11.01 11.89 0.17
CA HIS A 131 12.17 12.78 0.15
C HIS A 131 13.27 12.05 0.92
N VAL A 132 14.44 11.90 0.29
CA VAL A 132 15.59 11.20 0.87
C VAL A 132 16.77 12.15 0.93
N SER A 133 17.34 12.33 2.12
CA SER A 133 18.54 13.13 2.33
C SER A 133 19.48 12.38 3.27
N PRO A 134 20.73 12.85 3.45
CA PRO A 134 21.64 12.21 4.41
C PRO A 134 21.13 12.23 5.86
N GLN A 135 20.23 13.13 6.21
CA GLN A 135 19.73 13.30 7.58
C GLN A 135 18.39 12.61 7.83
N GLU A 136 17.56 12.41 6.78
CA GLU A 136 16.23 11.84 6.98
C GLU A 136 15.67 11.21 5.71
N ILE A 137 14.68 10.34 5.90
CA ILE A 137 13.78 9.85 4.87
C ILE A 137 12.36 10.13 5.34
N LYS A 138 11.50 10.63 4.46
CA LYS A 138 10.19 11.12 4.81
C LYS A 138 9.23 10.98 3.64
N LEU A 139 8.01 10.52 3.90
CA LEU A 139 6.98 10.44 2.88
C LEU A 139 6.69 11.84 2.33
N SER A 140 6.55 11.97 1.03
CA SER A 140 6.52 13.28 0.38
C SER A 140 5.32 13.50 -0.53
N HIS A 141 5.12 12.66 -1.54
CA HIS A 141 4.16 12.98 -2.60
C HIS A 141 3.57 11.74 -3.25
N SER A 142 2.37 11.90 -3.79
CA SER A 142 1.69 10.85 -4.55
C SER A 142 2.43 10.57 -5.86
N ILE A 143 2.47 9.30 -6.23
CA ILE A 143 3.07 8.83 -7.49
C ILE A 143 2.02 8.05 -8.26
N PRO A 144 1.83 8.30 -9.57
CA PRO A 144 0.86 7.54 -10.36
C PRO A 144 1.25 6.07 -10.50
N ILE A 145 0.25 5.20 -10.41
CA ILE A 145 0.39 3.77 -10.64
C ILE A 145 0.10 3.50 -12.11
N LYS A 146 1.03 2.85 -12.80
CA LYS A 146 0.87 2.45 -14.20
C LYS A 146 0.48 0.98 -14.29
N ASP A 147 -0.38 0.69 -15.22
CA ASP A 147 -0.82 -0.69 -15.50
C ASP A 147 0.10 -1.40 -16.48
#